data_e0452f64a42e05021b1eb3db97ddab34
#
_entry.id   e0452f64a42e05021b1eb3db97ddab34
#
_cell.length_a   1.000
_cell.length_b   1.000
_cell.length_c   1.000
_cell.angle_alpha   90.00
_cell.angle_beta   90.00
_cell.angle_gamma   90.00
#
_symmetry.space_group_name_H-M   'P 1'
#
loop_
_entity.id
_entity.type
_entity.pdbx_description
1 polymer ?
#
loop_
_entity_poly.entity_id
_entity_poly.type
_entity_poly.pdbx_seq_one_letter_code
_entity_poly.pdbx_strand_id
1 'polypeptide(L)'
;AGIDVLGENREQEMTKKLAEHAYDGAPLHFIGHLQRNKVKNVVGKVALLESVGSLELLAAVNKQAEKLQIVQDILLEVNIGGEEAKSGFAPEELLQAAQEAKKCENVRVRGLMCIPPVAEGEHGSLPYFEKVHALFVDINAKLYDNTLDILSMGMSGDYEDAVRAG
;
A
#
# COMPACT_ATOMS: atom_id res chain seq x y z
N ALA A 1 -4.74 3.96 24.61
CA ALA A 1 -3.43 4.39 24.13
C ALA A 1 -3.50 5.20 22.83
N GLY A 2 -4.67 5.51 22.26
CA GLY A 2 -4.79 6.37 21.07
C GLY A 2 -4.25 5.75 19.77
N ILE A 3 -4.30 4.44 19.63
CA ILE A 3 -4.00 3.75 18.37
C ILE A 3 -5.30 3.67 17.57
N ASP A 4 -5.29 4.27 16.38
CA ASP A 4 -6.48 4.36 15.54
C ASP A 4 -6.51 3.29 14.43
N VAL A 5 -5.36 2.71 14.07
CA VAL A 5 -5.20 1.71 13.00
C VAL A 5 -4.19 0.66 13.42
N LEU A 6 -4.44 -0.59 13.05
CA LEU A 6 -3.53 -1.72 13.28
C LEU A 6 -2.96 -2.21 11.94
N GLY A 7 -1.66 -2.55 11.92
CA GLY A 7 -0.97 -3.06 10.74
C GLY A 7 -0.50 -4.50 10.92
N GLU A 8 -0.62 -5.32 9.88
CA GLU A 8 -0.06 -6.68 9.83
C GLU A 8 0.73 -6.92 8.55
N ASN A 9 1.85 -7.59 8.69
CA ASN A 9 2.74 -7.88 7.58
C ASN A 9 2.81 -9.38 7.20
N ARG A 10 2.18 -10.25 7.99
CA ARG A 10 2.15 -11.71 7.73
C ARG A 10 0.73 -12.26 7.72
N GLU A 11 0.31 -12.76 6.56
CA GLU A 11 -1.06 -13.27 6.37
C GLU A 11 -1.43 -14.39 7.38
N GLN A 12 -0.49 -15.27 7.70
CA GLN A 12 -0.75 -16.37 8.64
C GLN A 12 -1.00 -15.86 10.06
N GLU A 13 -0.21 -14.88 10.51
CA GLU A 13 -0.38 -14.25 11.82
C GLU A 13 -1.69 -13.46 11.87
N MET A 14 -1.99 -12.71 10.81
CA MET A 14 -3.24 -11.99 10.67
C MET A 14 -4.46 -12.93 10.79
N THR A 15 -4.44 -14.05 10.07
CA THR A 15 -5.55 -15.00 10.08
C THR A 15 -5.78 -15.60 11.46
N LYS A 16 -4.71 -15.93 12.18
CA LYS A 16 -4.77 -16.44 13.55
C LYS A 16 -5.37 -15.39 14.50
N LYS A 17 -4.84 -14.18 14.48
CA LYS A 17 -5.29 -13.08 15.35
C LYS A 17 -6.73 -12.64 15.04
N LEU A 18 -7.17 -12.70 13.77
CA LEU A 18 -8.57 -12.47 13.41
C LEU A 18 -9.51 -13.50 14.07
N ALA A 19 -9.11 -14.78 14.10
CA ALA A 19 -9.89 -15.83 14.77
C ALA A 19 -9.96 -15.64 16.30
N GLU A 20 -8.98 -14.92 16.87
CA GLU A 20 -8.90 -14.59 18.29
C GLU A 20 -9.53 -13.22 18.63
N HIS A 21 -10.19 -12.55 17.65
CA HIS A 21 -10.80 -11.22 17.80
C HIS A 21 -9.81 -10.11 18.25
N ALA A 22 -8.51 -10.29 17.94
CA ALA A 22 -7.46 -9.39 18.41
C ALA A 22 -7.49 -7.98 17.77
N TYR A 23 -8.24 -7.80 16.69
CA TYR A 23 -8.38 -6.52 15.98
C TYR A 23 -9.73 -5.85 16.20
N ASP A 24 -10.56 -6.37 17.10
CA ASP A 24 -11.87 -5.80 17.36
C ASP A 24 -11.75 -4.36 17.86
N GLY A 25 -12.46 -3.45 17.21
CA GLY A 25 -12.51 -2.03 17.56
C GLY A 25 -11.49 -1.13 16.87
N ALA A 26 -10.63 -1.66 15.96
CA ALA A 26 -9.74 -0.85 15.13
C ALA A 26 -9.67 -1.39 13.70
N PRO A 27 -9.62 -0.52 12.66
CA PRO A 27 -9.39 -0.96 11.30
C PRO A 27 -8.01 -1.62 11.16
N LEU A 28 -7.98 -2.72 10.41
CA LEU A 28 -6.77 -3.47 10.12
C LEU A 28 -6.27 -3.14 8.72
N HIS A 29 -4.99 -2.81 8.60
CA HIS A 29 -4.27 -2.66 7.34
C HIS A 29 -3.32 -3.84 7.12
N PHE A 30 -3.19 -4.29 5.88
CA PHE A 30 -2.17 -5.26 5.51
C PHE A 30 -1.03 -4.54 4.77
N ILE A 31 0.15 -4.57 5.38
CA ILE A 31 1.33 -3.81 4.94
C ILE A 31 2.48 -4.70 4.43
N GLY A 32 2.35 -6.03 4.53
CA GLY A 32 3.38 -6.97 4.13
C GLY A 32 3.27 -7.43 2.68
N HIS A 33 4.31 -8.07 2.17
CA HIS A 33 4.28 -8.67 0.83
C HIS A 33 3.18 -9.73 0.72
N LEU A 34 2.24 -9.54 -0.21
CA LEU A 34 1.12 -10.44 -0.42
C LEU A 34 1.33 -11.33 -1.65
N GLN A 35 1.48 -12.61 -1.44
CA GLN A 35 1.50 -13.60 -2.51
C GLN A 35 0.09 -13.78 -3.12
N ARG A 36 -0.01 -13.94 -4.44
CA ARG A 36 -1.29 -14.09 -5.15
C ARG A 36 -2.18 -15.22 -4.62
N ASN A 37 -1.59 -16.36 -4.26
CA ASN A 37 -2.33 -17.50 -3.70
C ASN A 37 -2.93 -17.24 -2.30
N LYS A 38 -2.50 -16.16 -1.64
CA LYS A 38 -2.95 -15.74 -0.30
C LYS A 38 -3.98 -14.61 -0.32
N VAL A 39 -4.25 -14.02 -1.48
CA VAL A 39 -5.20 -12.91 -1.66
C VAL A 39 -6.57 -13.20 -1.01
N LYS A 40 -7.10 -14.41 -1.14
CA LYS A 40 -8.37 -14.84 -0.54
C LYS A 40 -8.42 -14.76 1.00
N ASN A 41 -7.24 -14.76 1.64
CA ASN A 41 -7.11 -14.72 3.09
C ASN A 41 -7.03 -13.28 3.63
N VAL A 42 -6.83 -12.28 2.76
CA VAL A 42 -6.64 -10.87 3.12
C VAL A 42 -7.79 -9.99 2.62
N VAL A 43 -8.15 -10.10 1.33
CA VAL A 43 -9.21 -9.28 0.71
C VAL A 43 -10.54 -9.50 1.42
N GLY A 44 -11.19 -8.39 1.78
CA GLY A 44 -12.44 -8.37 2.53
C GLY A 44 -12.29 -8.54 4.05
N LYS A 45 -11.05 -8.72 4.55
CA LYS A 45 -10.77 -8.83 5.98
C LYS A 45 -9.96 -7.65 6.52
N VAL A 46 -9.44 -6.82 5.64
CA VAL A 46 -8.67 -5.62 5.98
C VAL A 46 -9.37 -4.38 5.44
N ALA A 47 -9.26 -3.29 6.15
CA ALA A 47 -9.78 -2.00 5.71
C ALA A 47 -8.96 -1.45 4.53
N LEU A 48 -7.64 -1.70 4.54
CA LEU A 48 -6.72 -1.24 3.50
C LEU A 48 -5.65 -2.31 3.22
N LEU A 49 -5.42 -2.59 1.94
CA LEU A 49 -4.29 -3.40 1.46
C LEU A 49 -3.24 -2.47 0.85
N GLU A 50 -2.10 -2.29 1.53
CA GLU A 50 -1.11 -1.27 1.17
C GLU A 50 -0.02 -1.75 0.18
N SER A 51 0.10 -3.06 -0.01
CA SER A 51 1.22 -3.69 -0.73
C SER A 51 0.86 -4.21 -2.12
N VAL A 52 0.06 -3.46 -2.90
CA VAL A 52 -0.24 -3.86 -4.28
C VAL A 52 0.86 -3.37 -5.21
N GLY A 53 1.84 -4.23 -5.45
CA GLY A 53 3.08 -3.91 -6.16
C GLY A 53 3.23 -4.54 -7.55
N SER A 54 2.18 -5.17 -8.12
CA SER A 54 2.21 -5.67 -9.49
C SER A 54 0.80 -5.73 -10.11
N LEU A 55 0.73 -5.72 -11.44
CA LEU A 55 -0.55 -5.85 -12.17
C LEU A 55 -1.22 -7.20 -11.94
N GLU A 56 -0.43 -8.27 -11.79
CA GLU A 56 -0.95 -9.61 -11.50
C GLU A 56 -1.59 -9.67 -10.10
N LEU A 57 -1.00 -9.00 -9.12
CA LEU A 57 -1.59 -8.91 -7.78
C LEU A 57 -2.85 -8.05 -7.80
N LEU A 58 -2.82 -6.90 -8.48
CA LEU A 58 -3.97 -6.03 -8.67
C LEU A 58 -5.17 -6.79 -9.27
N ALA A 59 -4.93 -7.55 -10.35
CA ALA A 59 -5.97 -8.36 -10.98
C ALA A 59 -6.53 -9.45 -10.04
N ALA A 60 -5.66 -10.07 -9.24
CA ALA A 60 -6.07 -11.09 -8.27
C ALA A 60 -6.92 -10.48 -7.13
N VAL A 61 -6.56 -9.29 -6.64
CA VAL A 61 -7.29 -8.55 -5.62
C VAL A 61 -8.67 -8.14 -6.16
N ASN A 62 -8.73 -7.55 -7.35
CA ASN A 62 -9.98 -7.15 -8.00
C ASN A 62 -10.92 -8.36 -8.17
N LYS A 63 -10.42 -9.47 -8.72
CA LYS A 63 -11.20 -10.71 -8.90
C LYS A 63 -11.72 -11.29 -7.58
N GLN A 64 -10.94 -11.21 -6.52
CA GLN A 64 -11.38 -11.69 -5.20
C GLN A 64 -12.43 -10.77 -4.58
N ALA A 65 -12.26 -9.46 -4.72
CA ALA A 65 -13.21 -8.46 -4.26
C ALA A 65 -14.56 -8.58 -5.01
N GLU A 66 -14.52 -8.81 -6.34
CA GLU A 66 -15.70 -9.12 -7.16
C GLU A 66 -16.47 -10.33 -6.63
N LYS A 67 -15.78 -11.44 -6.33
CA LYS A 67 -16.41 -12.64 -5.75
C LYS A 67 -17.09 -12.38 -4.42
N LEU A 68 -16.55 -11.45 -3.63
CA LEU A 68 -17.10 -11.05 -2.34
C LEU A 68 -18.16 -9.95 -2.46
N GLN A 69 -18.38 -9.41 -3.66
CA GLN A 69 -19.26 -8.27 -3.94
C GLN A 69 -18.92 -7.02 -3.10
N ILE A 70 -17.64 -6.73 -2.97
CA ILE A 70 -17.10 -5.58 -2.24
C ILE A 70 -16.20 -4.75 -3.14
N VAL A 71 -15.89 -3.53 -2.68
CA VAL A 71 -14.78 -2.71 -3.18
C VAL A 71 -13.68 -2.69 -2.12
N GLN A 72 -12.50 -3.19 -2.46
CA GLN A 72 -11.35 -3.22 -1.56
C GLN A 72 -10.51 -1.95 -1.74
N ASP A 73 -10.28 -1.23 -0.64
CA ASP A 73 -9.32 -0.11 -0.63
C ASP A 73 -7.90 -0.63 -0.72
N ILE A 74 -7.09 -0.01 -1.58
CA ILE A 74 -5.70 -0.39 -1.83
C ILE A 74 -4.78 0.82 -1.92
N LEU A 75 -3.49 0.60 -1.65
CA LEU A 75 -2.40 1.50 -2.08
C LEU A 75 -1.57 0.79 -3.15
N LEU A 76 -1.02 1.56 -4.08
CA LEU A 76 -0.02 1.06 -5.01
C LEU A 76 1.36 1.16 -4.35
N GLU A 77 2.05 0.03 -4.24
CA GLU A 77 3.40 -0.04 -3.67
C GLU A 77 4.44 0.38 -4.71
N VAL A 78 5.32 1.31 -4.34
CA VAL A 78 6.37 1.85 -5.20
C VAL A 78 7.73 1.34 -4.75
N ASN A 79 8.48 0.70 -5.64
CA ASN A 79 9.88 0.35 -5.46
C ASN A 79 10.77 1.56 -5.75
N ILE A 80 10.80 2.51 -4.83
CA ILE A 80 11.48 3.79 -5.01
C ILE A 80 13.00 3.66 -5.08
N GLY A 81 13.56 2.59 -4.52
CA GLY A 81 14.99 2.32 -4.52
C GLY A 81 15.49 1.57 -5.75
N GLY A 82 14.59 1.03 -6.58
CA GLY A 82 14.96 0.22 -7.75
C GLY A 82 15.66 -1.10 -7.40
N GLU A 83 15.40 -1.66 -6.21
CA GLU A 83 16.02 -2.91 -5.77
C GLU A 83 15.27 -4.10 -6.41
N GLU A 84 15.95 -4.91 -7.23
CA GLU A 84 15.34 -6.05 -7.93
C GLU A 84 14.69 -7.08 -7.00
N ALA A 85 15.18 -7.19 -5.76
CA ALA A 85 14.66 -8.12 -4.76
C ALA A 85 13.41 -7.62 -4.02
N LYS A 86 13.00 -6.36 -4.20
CA LYS A 86 11.85 -5.77 -3.54
C LYS A 86 10.62 -5.74 -4.44
N SER A 87 9.45 -5.87 -3.81
CA SER A 87 8.16 -5.65 -4.47
C SER A 87 7.92 -4.16 -4.75
N GLY A 88 6.91 -3.89 -5.56
CA GLY A 88 6.51 -2.54 -5.91
C GLY A 88 6.73 -2.22 -7.39
N PHE A 89 5.90 -1.33 -7.92
CA PHE A 89 6.06 -0.80 -9.27
C PHE A 89 7.29 0.11 -9.34
N ALA A 90 8.05 0.03 -10.42
CA ALA A 90 9.04 1.04 -10.69
C ALA A 90 8.38 2.43 -10.84
N PRO A 91 9.04 3.53 -10.46
CA PRO A 91 8.47 4.86 -10.58
C PRO A 91 7.93 5.19 -11.97
N GLU A 92 8.59 4.76 -13.03
CA GLU A 92 8.20 4.93 -14.44
C GLU A 92 6.98 4.10 -14.84
N GLU A 93 6.69 2.99 -14.16
CA GLU A 93 5.54 2.11 -14.42
C GLU A 93 4.28 2.57 -13.66
N LEU A 94 4.43 3.43 -12.65
CA LEU A 94 3.39 3.76 -11.69
C LEU A 94 2.17 4.44 -12.35
N LEU A 95 2.40 5.31 -13.33
CA LEU A 95 1.31 5.95 -14.07
C LEU A 95 0.46 4.92 -14.82
N GLN A 96 1.10 3.95 -15.48
CA GLN A 96 0.40 2.87 -16.16
C GLN A 96 -0.33 1.97 -15.16
N ALA A 97 0.30 1.61 -14.04
CA ALA A 97 -0.32 0.82 -12.98
C ALA A 97 -1.58 1.50 -12.42
N ALA A 98 -1.53 2.80 -12.20
CA ALA A 98 -2.66 3.60 -11.75
C ALA A 98 -3.79 3.64 -12.78
N GLN A 99 -3.48 3.74 -14.09
CA GLN A 99 -4.45 3.65 -15.17
C GLN A 99 -5.14 2.28 -15.22
N GLU A 100 -4.38 1.20 -15.05
CA GLU A 100 -4.96 -0.16 -14.99
C GLU A 100 -5.83 -0.34 -13.74
N ALA A 101 -5.41 0.21 -12.60
CA ALA A 101 -6.21 0.17 -11.37
C ALA A 101 -7.55 0.89 -11.50
N LYS A 102 -7.62 2.00 -12.25
CA LYS A 102 -8.88 2.70 -12.54
C LYS A 102 -9.88 1.88 -13.34
N LYS A 103 -9.43 0.88 -14.10
CA LYS A 103 -10.32 -0.02 -14.87
C LYS A 103 -10.91 -1.13 -13.99
N CYS A 104 -10.39 -1.31 -12.79
CA CYS A 104 -10.84 -2.32 -11.85
C CYS A 104 -12.04 -1.80 -11.05
N GLU A 105 -13.21 -2.42 -11.22
CA GLU A 105 -14.46 -1.96 -10.59
C GLU A 105 -14.55 -2.32 -9.10
N ASN A 106 -13.79 -3.32 -8.65
CA ASN A 106 -13.86 -3.86 -7.28
C ASN A 106 -12.64 -3.51 -6.42
N VAL A 107 -11.83 -2.54 -6.86
CA VAL A 107 -10.79 -1.91 -6.04
C VAL A 107 -10.91 -0.39 -6.07
N ARG A 108 -10.51 0.23 -4.99
CA ARG A 108 -10.40 1.68 -4.90
C ARG A 108 -8.99 2.07 -4.47
N VAL A 109 -8.27 2.74 -5.36
CA VAL A 109 -6.94 3.29 -5.02
C VAL A 109 -7.13 4.48 -4.09
N ARG A 110 -6.47 4.44 -2.93
CA ARG A 110 -6.47 5.51 -1.94
C ARG A 110 -5.16 6.31 -1.96
N GLY A 111 -4.11 5.76 -2.57
CA GLY A 111 -2.82 6.44 -2.64
C GLY A 111 -1.66 5.52 -2.92
N LEU A 112 -0.50 5.88 -2.39
CA LEU A 112 0.76 5.16 -2.58
C LEU A 112 1.35 4.67 -1.25
N MET A 113 2.16 3.62 -1.34
CA MET A 113 2.98 3.13 -0.25
C MET A 113 4.42 2.90 -0.71
N CYS A 114 5.39 3.17 0.15
CA CYS A 114 6.77 2.77 -0.08
C CYS A 114 7.50 2.39 1.19
N ILE A 115 8.47 1.47 1.03
CA ILE A 115 9.52 1.19 2.01
C ILE A 115 10.85 1.42 1.30
N PRO A 116 11.54 2.55 1.54
CA PRO A 116 12.79 2.87 0.86
C PRO A 116 13.91 1.91 1.26
N PRO A 117 15.03 1.87 0.53
CA PRO A 117 16.25 1.24 0.99
C PRO A 117 16.70 1.86 2.33
N VAL A 118 17.41 1.04 3.12
CA VAL A 118 18.08 1.56 4.31
C VAL A 118 19.11 2.58 3.86
N ALA A 119 18.96 3.82 4.28
CA ALA A 119 19.86 4.91 3.93
C ALA A 119 20.72 5.29 5.13
N GLU A 120 21.99 5.62 4.86
CA GLU A 120 22.92 6.05 5.89
C GLU A 120 22.86 7.58 6.09
N GLY A 121 23.15 8.02 7.30
CA GLY A 121 23.21 9.42 7.67
C GLY A 121 21.89 10.03 8.12
N GLU A 122 22.00 11.22 8.71
CA GLU A 122 20.85 12.01 9.10
C GLU A 122 20.05 12.42 7.85
N HIS A 123 18.76 12.14 7.83
CA HIS A 123 17.88 12.40 6.68
C HIS A 123 18.18 11.61 5.40
N GLY A 124 18.84 10.45 5.51
CA GLY A 124 19.17 9.63 4.34
C GLY A 124 17.95 9.13 3.56
N SER A 125 16.80 8.92 4.21
CA SER A 125 15.55 8.49 3.58
C SER A 125 14.76 9.64 2.94
N LEU A 126 15.01 10.88 3.31
CA LEU A 126 14.26 12.07 2.84
C LEU A 126 14.17 12.17 1.30
N PRO A 127 15.25 12.01 0.51
CA PRO A 127 15.16 12.11 -0.95
C PRO A 127 14.22 11.06 -1.58
N TYR A 128 14.13 9.87 -0.98
CA TYR A 128 13.19 8.82 -1.44
C TYR A 128 11.75 9.23 -1.17
N PHE A 129 11.46 9.73 0.02
CA PHE A 129 10.12 10.19 0.39
C PHE A 129 9.65 11.39 -0.42
N GLU A 130 10.52 12.37 -0.66
CA GLU A 130 10.22 13.51 -1.54
C GLU A 130 9.87 13.05 -2.96
N LYS A 131 10.59 12.05 -3.48
CA LYS A 131 10.30 11.48 -4.80
C LYS A 131 8.95 10.76 -4.83
N VAL A 132 8.62 9.99 -3.80
CA VAL A 132 7.31 9.31 -3.70
C VAL A 132 6.19 10.32 -3.55
N HIS A 133 6.37 11.36 -2.74
CA HIS A 133 5.41 12.46 -2.61
C HIS A 133 5.17 13.15 -3.96
N ALA A 134 6.21 13.45 -4.72
CA ALA A 134 6.08 14.03 -6.05
C ALA A 134 5.28 13.13 -7.02
N LEU A 135 5.52 11.81 -6.98
CA LEU A 135 4.74 10.83 -7.75
C LEU A 135 3.27 10.79 -7.31
N PHE A 136 3.01 10.84 -6.01
CA PHE A 136 1.66 10.90 -5.45
C PHE A 136 0.90 12.14 -5.96
N VAL A 137 1.49 13.32 -5.86
CA VAL A 137 0.90 14.58 -6.34
C VAL A 137 0.62 14.50 -7.85
N ASP A 138 1.57 14.01 -8.64
CA ASP A 138 1.44 13.91 -10.10
C ASP A 138 0.30 12.98 -10.52
N ILE A 139 0.25 11.78 -9.94
CA ILE A 139 -0.81 10.79 -10.24
C ILE A 139 -2.17 11.30 -9.75
N ASN A 140 -2.23 11.88 -8.56
CA ASN A 140 -3.45 12.40 -7.97
C ASN A 140 -4.08 13.47 -8.89
N ALA A 141 -3.27 14.41 -9.35
CA ALA A 141 -3.74 15.46 -10.26
C ALA A 141 -4.14 14.92 -11.65
N LYS A 142 -3.36 13.99 -12.21
CA LYS A 142 -3.57 13.49 -13.57
C LYS A 142 -4.72 12.49 -13.72
N LEU A 143 -4.91 11.63 -12.70
CA LEU A 143 -5.81 10.49 -12.84
C LEU A 143 -6.95 10.45 -11.82
N TYR A 144 -6.80 11.10 -10.67
CA TYR A 144 -7.72 10.91 -9.56
C TYR A 144 -8.41 12.21 -9.10
N ASP A 145 -8.30 13.30 -9.88
CA ASP A 145 -8.96 14.58 -9.57
C ASP A 145 -8.69 15.07 -8.13
N ASN A 146 -7.48 14.80 -7.63
CA ASN A 146 -7.04 15.11 -6.26
C ASN A 146 -7.88 14.41 -5.15
N THR A 147 -8.35 13.21 -5.41
CA THR A 147 -9.14 12.41 -4.46
C THR A 147 -8.33 11.37 -3.69
N LEU A 148 -7.06 11.12 -4.07
CA LEU A 148 -6.17 10.28 -3.28
C LEU A 148 -5.82 11.01 -1.97
N ASP A 149 -5.86 10.28 -0.85
CA ASP A 149 -5.75 10.86 0.48
C ASP A 149 -4.75 10.16 1.41
N ILE A 150 -4.09 9.09 0.94
CA ILE A 150 -3.17 8.30 1.76
C ILE A 150 -1.80 8.21 1.09
N LEU A 151 -0.77 8.62 1.82
CA LEU A 151 0.63 8.38 1.49
C LEU A 151 1.27 7.62 2.66
N SER A 152 1.45 6.30 2.49
CA SER A 152 2.00 5.42 3.52
C SER A 152 3.49 5.27 3.33
N MET A 153 4.27 5.88 4.22
CA MET A 153 5.73 5.84 4.20
C MET A 153 6.31 6.15 5.57
N GLY A 154 7.55 5.73 5.80
CA GLY A 154 8.25 5.92 7.07
C GLY A 154 8.02 4.79 8.06
N MET A 155 9.08 4.49 8.79
CA MET A 155 9.10 3.53 9.90
C MET A 155 9.78 4.15 11.11
N SER A 156 9.97 3.39 12.19
CA SER A 156 10.54 3.92 13.46
C SER A 156 11.87 4.66 13.30
N GLY A 157 12.65 4.36 12.26
CA GLY A 157 13.96 4.97 12.02
C GLY A 157 13.96 6.19 11.11
N ASP A 158 12.87 6.46 10.39
CA ASP A 158 12.84 7.49 9.34
C ASP A 158 11.48 8.20 9.18
N TYR A 159 10.54 7.99 10.09
CA TYR A 159 9.21 8.64 10.01
C TYR A 159 9.28 10.18 10.05
N GLU A 160 10.33 10.75 10.68
CA GLU A 160 10.50 12.21 10.70
C GLU A 160 10.78 12.73 9.29
N ASP A 161 11.59 12.02 8.50
CA ASP A 161 11.85 12.32 7.09
C ASP A 161 10.59 12.17 6.24
N ALA A 162 9.79 11.15 6.52
CA ALA A 162 8.50 10.96 5.85
C ALA A 162 7.56 12.15 6.10
N VAL A 163 7.43 12.61 7.35
CA VAL A 163 6.62 13.78 7.70
C VAL A 163 7.14 15.07 7.06
N ARG A 164 8.46 15.20 6.91
CA ARG A 164 9.07 16.38 6.25
C ARG A 164 8.81 16.40 4.74
N ALA A 165 8.75 15.23 4.14
CA ALA A 165 8.53 15.10 2.70
C ALA A 165 7.06 15.34 2.27
N GLY A 166 6.11 15.26 3.18
CA GLY A 166 4.67 15.42 2.93
C GLY A 166 3.82 14.42 3.63
#